data_1d42bba9aca9ae95d79e1aeb365e089c
#
_entry.id   1d42bba9aca9ae95d79e1aeb365e089c
#
_cell.length_a   1.000
_cell.length_b   1.000
_cell.length_c   1.000
_cell.angle_alpha   90.00
_cell.angle_beta   90.00
_cell.angle_gamma   90.00
#
_symmetry.space_group_name_H-M   'P 1'
#
loop_
_entity.id
_entity.type
_entity.pdbx_description
1 polymer ?
#
loop_
_entity_poly.entity_id
_entity_poly.type
_entity_poly.pdbx_seq_one_letter_code
_entity_poly.pdbx_strand_id
1 'polypeptide(L)'
;DLACMLGHVSVLPCLAPASYTEVPHNLVVWWEHLVTQVDRTALAARAAAVTLSLVAGAKKTHGEEWRRDALDRLAQAEHWLTLG
;
A
#
# COMPACT_ATOMS: atom_id res chain seq x y z
N ASP A 1 -2.90 13.63 3.28
CA ASP A 1 -1.48 13.58 3.54
C ASP A 1 -0.80 12.51 2.68
N LEU A 2 0.51 12.63 2.50
CA LEU A 2 1.26 11.77 1.59
C LEU A 2 1.21 10.29 1.99
N ALA A 3 1.35 10.00 3.27
CA ALA A 3 1.34 8.62 3.75
C ALA A 3 -0.03 7.98 3.52
N CYS A 4 -1.10 8.72 3.73
CA CYS A 4 -2.46 8.25 3.49
C CYS A 4 -2.67 7.93 2.01
N MET A 5 -2.26 8.84 1.14
CA MET A 5 -2.33 8.63 -0.32
C MET A 5 -1.55 7.40 -0.74
N LEU A 6 -0.28 7.29 -0.30
CA LEU A 6 0.58 6.16 -0.67
C LEU A 6 0.00 4.83 -0.20
N GLY A 7 -0.49 4.78 1.04
CA GLY A 7 -1.10 3.56 1.59
C GLY A 7 -2.32 3.12 0.79
N HIS A 8 -3.24 4.04 0.50
CA HIS A 8 -4.43 3.74 -0.27
C HIS A 8 -4.12 3.30 -1.71
N VAL A 9 -3.21 4.01 -2.39
CA VAL A 9 -2.82 3.67 -3.77
C VAL A 9 -2.14 2.30 -3.81
N SER A 10 -1.32 1.98 -2.81
CA SER A 10 -0.57 0.72 -2.80
C SER A 10 -1.44 -0.52 -2.70
N VAL A 11 -2.67 -0.41 -2.19
CA VAL A 11 -3.60 -1.55 -2.10
C VAL A 11 -4.54 -1.68 -3.30
N LEU A 12 -4.52 -0.75 -4.25
CA LEU A 12 -5.36 -0.85 -5.45
C LEU A 12 -5.13 -2.14 -6.24
N PRO A 13 -3.88 -2.62 -6.44
CA PRO A 13 -3.68 -3.92 -7.10
C PRO A 13 -4.26 -5.09 -6.33
N CYS A 14 -4.39 -5.00 -5.00
CA CYS A 14 -5.04 -6.03 -4.20
C CYS A 14 -6.54 -6.06 -4.46
N LEU A 15 -7.13 -4.88 -4.68
CA LEU A 15 -8.55 -4.72 -4.97
C LEU A 15 -8.91 -5.21 -6.38
N ALA A 16 -8.12 -4.81 -7.39
CA ALA A 16 -8.41 -5.12 -8.78
C ALA A 16 -7.09 -5.25 -9.56
N PRO A 17 -6.38 -6.39 -9.45
CA PRO A 17 -5.05 -6.55 -10.05
C PRO A 17 -5.01 -6.26 -11.55
N ALA A 18 -6.03 -6.69 -12.30
CA ALA A 18 -6.06 -6.50 -13.75
C ALA A 18 -6.22 -5.04 -14.17
N SER A 19 -6.81 -4.21 -13.29
CA SER A 19 -7.09 -2.79 -13.58
C SER A 19 -5.95 -1.87 -13.16
N TYR A 20 -5.09 -2.29 -12.22
CA TYR A 20 -4.08 -1.44 -11.61
C TYR A 20 -2.66 -1.96 -11.82
N THR A 21 -2.37 -2.51 -12.99
CA THR A 21 -1.08 -3.14 -13.29
C THR A 21 0.09 -2.16 -13.25
N GLU A 22 -0.15 -0.87 -13.50
CA GLU A 22 0.89 0.16 -13.51
C GLU A 22 1.23 0.71 -12.12
N VAL A 23 0.39 0.44 -11.10
CA VAL A 23 0.54 1.04 -9.79
C VAL A 23 1.88 0.68 -9.12
N PRO A 24 2.35 -0.59 -9.11
CA PRO A 24 3.61 -0.91 -8.46
C PRO A 24 4.79 -0.12 -9.01
N HIS A 25 4.87 0.03 -10.33
CA HIS A 25 5.93 0.80 -10.97
C HIS A 25 5.84 2.29 -10.62
N ASN A 26 4.64 2.86 -10.71
CA ASN A 26 4.42 4.28 -10.42
C ASN A 26 4.72 4.61 -8.96
N LEU A 27 4.40 3.71 -8.03
CA LEU A 27 4.71 3.89 -6.62
C LEU A 27 6.22 3.96 -6.38
N VAL A 28 7.01 3.13 -7.06
CA VAL A 28 8.46 3.17 -6.94
C VAL A 28 9.00 4.52 -7.39
N VAL A 29 8.52 5.02 -8.54
CA VAL A 29 8.94 6.32 -9.08
C VAL A 29 8.58 7.45 -8.11
N TRP A 30 7.36 7.47 -7.61
CA TRP A 30 6.90 8.49 -6.64
C TRP A 30 7.69 8.43 -5.34
N TRP A 31 7.91 7.23 -4.82
CA TRP A 31 8.69 7.02 -3.61
C TRP A 31 10.11 7.59 -3.73
N GLU A 32 10.81 7.24 -4.80
CA GLU A 32 12.17 7.72 -5.04
C GLU A 32 12.23 9.25 -5.07
N HIS A 33 11.19 9.88 -5.62
CA HIS A 33 11.11 11.34 -5.66
C HIS A 33 10.81 11.93 -4.28
N LEU A 34 9.84 11.37 -3.55
CA LEU A 34 9.38 11.90 -2.27
C LEU A 34 10.46 11.80 -1.19
N VAL A 35 11.23 10.73 -1.15
CA VAL A 35 12.25 10.54 -0.10
C VAL A 35 13.43 11.48 -0.23
N THR A 36 13.51 12.27 -1.30
CA THR A 36 14.49 13.35 -1.41
C THR A 36 14.09 14.58 -0.59
N GLN A 37 12.83 14.66 -0.17
CA GLN A 37 12.24 15.86 0.47
C GLN A 37 11.72 15.60 1.88
N VAL A 38 11.48 14.35 2.26
CA VAL A 38 10.91 13.98 3.56
C VAL A 38 11.70 12.83 4.17
N ASP A 39 11.52 12.64 5.50
CA ASP A 39 12.14 11.52 6.21
C ASP A 39 11.60 10.19 5.69
N ARG A 40 12.48 9.40 5.09
CA ARG A 40 12.18 8.09 4.52
C ARG A 40 11.55 7.14 5.55
N THR A 41 12.18 7.02 6.72
CA THR A 41 11.74 6.08 7.75
C THR A 41 10.35 6.46 8.27
N ALA A 42 10.14 7.74 8.55
CA ALA A 42 8.84 8.20 9.04
C ALA A 42 7.74 8.02 7.98
N LEU A 43 8.03 8.34 6.72
CA LEU A 43 7.06 8.18 5.65
C LEU A 43 6.70 6.70 5.45
N ALA A 44 7.70 5.81 5.44
CA ALA A 44 7.47 4.37 5.31
C ALA A 44 6.62 3.82 6.44
N ALA A 45 6.93 4.21 7.68
CA ALA A 45 6.18 3.76 8.85
C ALA A 45 4.72 4.20 8.80
N ARG A 46 4.47 5.43 8.39
CA ARG A 46 3.10 5.97 8.26
C ARG A 46 2.34 5.31 7.13
N ALA A 47 2.98 5.07 5.98
CA ALA A 47 2.37 4.37 4.86
C ALA A 47 2.03 2.93 5.24
N ALA A 48 2.91 2.25 5.99
CA ALA A 48 2.66 0.91 6.51
C ALA A 48 1.44 0.90 7.45
N ALA A 49 1.34 1.88 8.35
CA ALA A 49 0.22 1.98 9.29
C ALA A 49 -1.11 2.19 8.54
N VAL A 50 -1.13 3.07 7.55
CA VAL A 50 -2.32 3.30 6.73
C VAL A 50 -2.71 2.02 5.99
N THR A 51 -1.75 1.37 5.34
CA THR A 51 -1.99 0.12 4.61
C THR A 51 -2.54 -0.96 5.54
N LEU A 52 -1.96 -1.09 6.73
CA LEU A 52 -2.44 -2.06 7.73
C LEU A 52 -3.89 -1.78 8.13
N SER A 53 -4.27 -0.51 8.26
CA SER A 53 -5.65 -0.13 8.59
C SER A 53 -6.65 -0.53 7.49
N LEU A 54 -6.18 -0.75 6.27
CA LEU A 54 -7.02 -1.13 5.13
C LEU A 54 -7.21 -2.65 4.99
N VAL A 55 -6.52 -3.46 5.81
CA VAL A 55 -6.63 -4.93 5.74
C VAL A 55 -8.07 -5.39 5.98
N ALA A 56 -8.75 -4.80 6.95
CA ALA A 56 -10.13 -5.14 7.25
C ALA A 56 -11.11 -4.85 6.09
N GLY A 57 -10.74 -3.91 5.21
CA GLY A 57 -11.55 -3.58 4.04
C GLY A 57 -11.65 -4.70 3.01
N ALA A 58 -10.72 -5.66 3.03
CA ALA A 58 -10.72 -6.78 2.10
C ALA A 58 -12.00 -7.59 2.20
N LYS A 59 -12.49 -7.81 3.42
CA LYS A 59 -13.71 -8.58 3.65
C LYS A 59 -14.94 -7.93 3.02
N LYS A 60 -15.00 -6.59 3.05
CA LYS A 60 -16.13 -5.84 2.46
C LYS A 60 -16.10 -5.85 0.94
N THR A 61 -14.92 -5.98 0.35
CA THR A 61 -14.71 -5.82 -1.09
C THR A 61 -14.88 -7.14 -1.85
N HIS A 62 -14.34 -8.25 -1.31
CA HIS A 62 -14.22 -9.51 -2.04
C HIS A 62 -15.06 -10.66 -1.50
N GLY A 63 -15.87 -10.46 -0.46
CA GLY A 63 -16.68 -11.54 0.08
C GLY A 63 -15.81 -12.71 0.54
N GLU A 64 -16.00 -13.88 -0.07
CA GLU A 64 -15.26 -15.10 0.32
C GLU A 64 -13.80 -15.12 -0.11
N GLU A 65 -13.43 -14.28 -1.09
CA GLU A 65 -12.04 -14.14 -1.53
C GLU A 65 -11.24 -13.18 -0.63
N TRP A 66 -11.85 -12.70 0.43
CA TRP A 66 -11.27 -11.67 1.28
C TRP A 66 -9.94 -12.08 1.94
N ARG A 67 -9.75 -13.38 2.22
CA ARG A 67 -8.52 -13.84 2.89
C ARG A 67 -7.29 -13.58 2.06
N ARG A 68 -7.37 -13.85 0.77
CA ARG A 68 -6.28 -13.61 -0.16
C ARG A 68 -5.98 -12.11 -0.25
N ASP A 69 -6.99 -11.29 -0.41
CA ASP A 69 -6.84 -9.84 -0.47
C ASP A 69 -6.25 -9.31 0.84
N ALA A 70 -6.75 -9.80 2.00
CA ALA A 70 -6.23 -9.39 3.30
C ALA A 70 -4.74 -9.72 3.46
N LEU A 71 -4.33 -10.92 3.04
CA LEU A 71 -2.91 -11.31 3.09
C LEU A 71 -2.06 -10.46 2.16
N ASP A 72 -2.57 -10.13 0.97
CA ASP A 72 -1.85 -9.28 0.02
C ASP A 72 -1.68 -7.86 0.57
N ARG A 73 -2.72 -7.32 1.23
CA ARG A 73 -2.64 -6.00 1.87
C ARG A 73 -1.68 -6.01 3.06
N LEU A 74 -1.67 -7.09 3.84
CA LEU A 74 -0.72 -7.25 4.94
C LEU A 74 0.72 -7.31 4.43
N ALA A 75 0.96 -8.07 3.37
CA ALA A 75 2.27 -8.13 2.73
C ALA A 75 2.71 -6.76 2.22
N GLN A 76 1.76 -5.97 1.69
CA GLN A 76 2.05 -4.62 1.24
C GLN A 76 2.45 -3.71 2.41
N ALA A 77 1.79 -3.85 3.57
CA ALA A 77 2.17 -3.10 4.77
C ALA A 77 3.58 -3.45 5.22
N GLU A 78 3.92 -4.73 5.22
CA GLU A 78 5.27 -5.19 5.56
C GLU A 78 6.30 -4.65 4.57
N HIS A 79 5.95 -4.62 3.28
CA HIS A 79 6.83 -4.07 2.24
C HIS A 79 7.16 -2.60 2.50
N TRP A 80 6.17 -1.79 2.92
CA TRP A 80 6.42 -0.40 3.28
C TRP A 80 7.51 -0.27 4.34
N LEU A 81 7.50 -1.14 5.35
CA LEU A 81 8.50 -1.10 6.41
C LEU A 81 9.91 -1.37 5.90
N THR A 82 10.05 -2.19 4.86
CA THR A 82 11.38 -2.47 4.27
C THR A 82 11.97 -1.28 3.53
N LEU A 83 11.14 -0.34 3.11
CA LEU A 83 11.59 0.85 2.38
C LEU A 83 12.17 1.93 3.31
N GLY A 84 11.82 1.89 4.57
CA GLY A 84 12.34 2.80 5.58
C GLY A 84 13.63 2.34 6.16
#